data_30cf90628fd275ce1e7b7b7840aa26dd
#
_entry.id   30cf90628fd275ce1e7b7b7840aa26dd
#
_cell.length_a   1.000
_cell.length_b   1.000
_cell.length_c   1.000
_cell.angle_alpha   90.00
_cell.angle_beta   90.00
_cell.angle_gamma   90.00
#
_symmetry.space_group_name_H-M   'P 1'
#
loop_
_entity.id
_entity.type
_entity.pdbx_description
1 polymer ?
#
loop_
_entity_poly.entity_id
_entity_poly.type
_entity_poly.pdbx_seq_one_letter_code
_entity_poly.pdbx_strand_id
1 'polypeptide(L)'
;MYAIGGFPWLVWGFCFPTVTLAHSTFAINTVNHLFGSRRFDTIDESRNNAFTAFFAVGEGWHNNHHRYQRAARNGFYWWEFDPTWYTIRLMQMVGLVWDVQPVPDRIYAEAIATRERHRQHRNVSVVDDIGPIGLELAEEE
;
A
#
# COMPACT_ATOMS: atom_id res chain seq x y z
N MET A 1 -28.23 7.16 17.67
CA MET A 1 -28.05 5.80 18.24
C MET A 1 -28.76 5.63 19.59
N TYR A 2 -28.41 6.44 20.61
CA TYR A 2 -29.06 6.31 21.95
C TYR A 2 -30.58 6.47 21.92
N ALA A 3 -31.09 7.46 21.16
CA ALA A 3 -32.55 7.74 21.04
C ALA A 3 -33.33 6.62 20.31
N ILE A 4 -32.67 5.74 19.57
CA ILE A 4 -33.31 4.66 18.78
C ILE A 4 -33.29 3.34 19.55
N GLY A 5 -32.18 2.98 20.20
CA GLY A 5 -31.99 1.68 20.84
C GLY A 5 -31.31 1.73 22.20
N GLY A 6 -31.27 2.93 22.82
CA GLY A 6 -30.71 3.11 24.17
C GLY A 6 -29.18 2.90 24.24
N PHE A 7 -28.69 2.60 25.44
CA PHE A 7 -27.27 2.47 25.74
C PHE A 7 -26.57 1.33 24.93
N PRO A 8 -27.15 0.15 24.71
CA PRO A 8 -26.52 -0.88 23.86
C PRO A 8 -26.24 -0.40 22.45
N TRP A 9 -27.15 0.35 21.84
CA TRP A 9 -26.96 0.89 20.49
C TRP A 9 -25.89 1.98 20.43
N LEU A 10 -25.76 2.76 21.47
CA LEU A 10 -24.66 3.71 21.60
C LEU A 10 -23.30 2.99 21.65
N VAL A 11 -23.20 1.96 22.48
CA VAL A 11 -21.95 1.21 22.66
C VAL A 11 -21.58 0.44 21.39
N TRP A 12 -22.47 -0.41 20.89
CA TRP A 12 -22.17 -1.31 19.76
C TRP A 12 -22.27 -0.62 18.40
N GLY A 13 -23.12 0.38 18.26
CA GLY A 13 -23.32 1.09 16.99
C GLY A 13 -22.44 2.33 16.81
N PHE A 14 -21.81 2.83 17.87
CA PHE A 14 -20.97 4.02 17.80
C PHE A 14 -19.61 3.83 18.48
N CYS A 15 -19.59 3.58 19.79
CA CYS A 15 -18.32 3.55 20.53
C CYS A 15 -17.38 2.44 20.04
N PHE A 16 -17.87 1.20 19.93
CA PHE A 16 -17.07 0.06 19.50
C PHE A 16 -16.53 0.22 18.07
N PRO A 17 -17.35 0.55 17.04
CA PRO A 17 -16.83 0.78 15.68
C PRO A 17 -15.83 1.93 15.60
N THR A 18 -16.08 3.02 16.34
CA THR A 18 -15.19 4.19 16.37
C THR A 18 -13.82 3.84 16.95
N VAL A 19 -13.77 3.14 18.07
CA VAL A 19 -12.53 2.69 18.70
C VAL A 19 -11.80 1.71 17.81
N THR A 20 -12.53 0.74 17.22
CA THR A 20 -11.95 -0.24 16.30
C THR A 20 -11.35 0.43 15.08
N LEU A 21 -12.05 1.38 14.46
CA LEU A 21 -11.56 2.13 13.31
C LEU A 21 -10.30 2.94 13.65
N ALA A 22 -10.30 3.65 14.79
CA ALA A 22 -9.15 4.43 15.24
C ALA A 22 -7.91 3.53 15.45
N HIS A 23 -8.07 2.38 16.11
CA HIS A 23 -6.96 1.45 16.32
C HIS A 23 -6.48 0.82 15.00
N SER A 24 -7.38 0.49 14.08
CA SER A 24 -7.01 0.01 12.75
C SER A 24 -6.18 1.04 11.99
N THR A 25 -6.58 2.32 12.01
CA THR A 25 -5.85 3.41 11.37
C THR A 25 -4.46 3.60 11.99
N PHE A 26 -4.34 3.59 13.31
CA PHE A 26 -3.04 3.67 13.99
C PHE A 26 -2.16 2.46 13.70
N ALA A 27 -2.73 1.26 13.66
CA ALA A 27 -2.00 0.04 13.31
C ALA A 27 -1.47 0.10 11.88
N ILE A 28 -2.27 0.56 10.90
CA ILE A 28 -1.86 0.77 9.51
C ILE A 28 -0.66 1.72 9.46
N ASN A 29 -0.77 2.90 10.07
CA ASN A 29 0.30 3.89 10.07
C ASN A 29 1.58 3.34 10.72
N THR A 30 1.47 2.60 11.82
CA THR A 30 2.64 2.03 12.49
C THR A 30 3.24 0.85 11.71
N VAL A 31 2.42 -0.15 11.38
CA VAL A 31 2.89 -1.39 10.74
C VAL A 31 3.42 -1.11 9.32
N ASN A 32 2.73 -0.28 8.54
CA ASN A 32 3.12 0.00 7.16
C ASN A 32 4.26 1.03 7.04
N HIS A 33 4.72 1.61 8.13
CA HIS A 33 5.99 2.36 8.15
C HIS A 33 7.18 1.50 8.62
N LEU A 34 6.92 0.35 9.26
CA LEU A 34 7.96 -0.57 9.74
C LEU A 34 8.13 -1.78 8.82
N PHE A 35 7.03 -2.36 8.32
CA PHE A 35 7.03 -3.64 7.63
C PHE A 35 6.38 -3.56 6.25
N GLY A 36 7.02 -4.18 5.27
CA GLY A 36 6.53 -4.27 3.90
C GLY A 36 7.55 -3.86 2.84
N SER A 37 7.11 -3.77 1.60
CA SER A 37 7.93 -3.40 0.45
C SER A 37 7.78 -1.91 0.12
N ARG A 38 8.88 -1.27 -0.30
CA ARG A 38 8.86 0.07 -0.88
C ARG A 38 8.93 -0.04 -2.39
N ARG A 39 7.88 0.40 -3.05
CA ARG A 39 7.83 0.48 -4.51
C ARG A 39 8.32 1.82 -5.02
N PHE A 40 8.02 2.87 -4.29
CA PHE A 40 8.37 4.24 -4.59
C PHE A 40 9.27 4.81 -3.51
N ASP A 41 10.21 5.66 -3.90
CA ASP A 41 11.04 6.43 -2.99
C ASP A 41 10.25 7.65 -2.49
N THR A 42 9.30 7.40 -1.59
CA THR A 42 8.55 8.44 -0.89
C THR A 42 9.43 9.14 0.15
N ILE A 43 9.08 10.37 0.51
CA ILE A 43 9.80 11.15 1.53
C ILE A 43 9.71 10.46 2.91
N ASP A 44 8.60 9.81 3.15
CA ASP A 44 8.33 9.02 4.35
C ASP A 44 8.77 7.55 4.18
N GLU A 45 8.72 6.78 5.27
CA GLU A 45 9.06 5.36 5.31
C GLU A 45 7.87 4.44 5.00
N SER A 46 6.84 4.96 4.30
CA SER A 46 5.65 4.18 3.94
C SER A 46 5.99 2.94 3.10
N ARG A 47 5.31 1.84 3.39
CA ARG A 47 5.52 0.53 2.77
C ARG A 47 4.21 -0.11 2.37
N ASN A 48 4.25 -0.96 1.36
CA ASN A 48 3.14 -1.80 0.93
C ASN A 48 3.20 -3.12 1.69
N ASN A 49 2.11 -3.48 2.35
CA ASN A 49 2.00 -4.71 3.12
C ASN A 49 0.66 -5.40 2.78
N ALA A 50 0.74 -6.54 2.11
CA ALA A 50 -0.43 -7.29 1.67
C ALA A 50 -1.28 -7.84 2.83
N PHE A 51 -0.64 -8.18 3.97
CA PHE A 51 -1.34 -8.64 5.14
C PHE A 51 -2.23 -7.53 5.73
N THR A 52 -1.68 -6.34 5.94
CA THR A 52 -2.48 -5.20 6.41
C THR A 52 -3.51 -4.75 5.36
N ALA A 53 -3.22 -4.87 4.06
CA ALA A 53 -4.18 -4.57 3.00
C ALA A 53 -5.41 -5.47 3.06
N PHE A 54 -5.24 -6.74 3.40
CA PHE A 54 -6.35 -7.67 3.55
C PHE A 54 -7.26 -7.29 4.73
N PHE A 55 -6.70 -7.02 5.91
CA PHE A 55 -7.47 -6.71 7.11
C PHE A 55 -7.99 -5.27 7.16
N ALA A 56 -7.29 -4.34 6.53
CA ALA A 56 -7.62 -2.93 6.50
C ALA A 56 -8.19 -2.48 5.16
N VAL A 57 -8.88 -3.38 4.46
CA VAL A 57 -9.72 -3.12 3.27
C VAL A 57 -9.00 -2.34 2.16
N GLY A 58 -7.70 -2.63 1.95
CA GLY A 58 -6.87 -2.00 0.91
C GLY A 58 -5.87 -0.96 1.42
N GLU A 59 -6.02 -0.46 2.64
CA GLU A 59 -5.15 0.57 3.22
C GLU A 59 -3.69 0.11 3.42
N GLY A 60 -3.42 -1.20 3.37
CA GLY A 60 -2.07 -1.74 3.44
C GLY A 60 -1.20 -1.44 2.22
N TRP A 61 -1.75 -0.98 1.11
CA TRP A 61 -0.99 -0.46 -0.04
C TRP A 61 -0.52 0.98 0.20
N HIS A 62 0.09 1.20 1.34
CA HIS A 62 0.35 2.50 1.94
C HIS A 62 1.42 3.32 1.19
N ASN A 63 2.48 2.68 0.69
CA ASN A 63 3.49 3.34 -0.14
C ASN A 63 2.91 3.79 -1.51
N ASN A 64 2.00 3.00 -2.10
CA ASN A 64 1.27 3.42 -3.29
C ASN A 64 0.42 4.66 -2.99
N HIS A 65 -0.35 4.61 -1.90
CA HIS A 65 -1.20 5.72 -1.46
C HIS A 65 -0.37 6.99 -1.22
N HIS A 66 0.72 6.92 -0.47
CA HIS A 66 1.58 8.07 -0.20
C HIS A 66 2.23 8.63 -1.47
N ARG A 67 2.50 7.79 -2.48
CA ARG A 67 3.03 8.27 -3.76
C ARG A 67 1.99 8.98 -4.61
N TYR A 68 0.74 8.51 -4.63
CA TYR A 68 -0.33 9.14 -5.42
C TYR A 68 -1.69 9.04 -4.74
N GLN A 69 -1.94 9.95 -3.80
CA GLN A 69 -3.14 10.01 -2.95
C GLN A 69 -4.45 10.31 -3.71
N ARG A 70 -4.37 10.83 -4.95
CA ARG A 70 -5.55 11.17 -5.75
C ARG A 70 -6.20 9.96 -6.41
N ALA A 71 -5.52 8.83 -6.50
CA ALA A 71 -6.12 7.62 -7.04
C ALA A 71 -7.24 7.11 -6.13
N ALA A 72 -8.33 6.66 -6.76
CA ALA A 72 -9.43 6.04 -6.04
C ALA A 72 -9.09 4.60 -5.56
N ARG A 73 -7.95 4.05 -5.98
CA ARG A 73 -7.46 2.74 -5.58
C ARG A 73 -6.08 2.84 -4.94
N ASN A 74 -5.88 2.10 -3.86
CA ASN A 74 -4.57 1.99 -3.21
C ASN A 74 -3.75 0.82 -3.79
N GLY A 75 -4.38 -0.29 -4.17
CA GLY A 75 -3.75 -1.38 -4.90
C GLY A 75 -3.60 -1.03 -6.38
N PHE A 76 -2.42 -0.57 -6.82
CA PHE A 76 -2.21 -0.07 -8.19
C PHE A 76 -2.24 -1.18 -9.25
N TYR A 77 -1.88 -2.42 -8.89
CA TYR A 77 -1.84 -3.56 -9.79
C TYR A 77 -3.02 -4.51 -9.55
N TRP A 78 -3.36 -5.32 -10.54
CA TRP A 78 -4.51 -6.23 -10.48
C TRP A 78 -4.39 -7.31 -9.40
N TRP A 79 -3.18 -7.69 -9.02
CA TRP A 79 -2.90 -8.68 -7.96
C TRP A 79 -2.88 -8.06 -6.55
N GLU A 80 -2.95 -6.74 -6.45
CA GLU A 80 -3.01 -6.01 -5.20
C GLU A 80 -4.47 -5.95 -4.74
N PHE A 81 -4.82 -6.84 -3.84
CA PHE A 81 -6.18 -6.95 -3.31
C PHE A 81 -6.60 -5.66 -2.62
N ASP A 82 -7.64 -5.01 -3.15
CA ASP A 82 -8.15 -3.73 -2.68
C ASP A 82 -9.70 -3.75 -2.66
N PRO A 83 -10.31 -4.24 -1.56
CA PRO A 83 -11.76 -4.35 -1.44
C PRO A 83 -12.48 -3.00 -1.55
N THR A 84 -11.88 -1.92 -1.06
CA THR A 84 -12.43 -0.56 -1.20
C THR A 84 -12.56 -0.19 -2.67
N TRP A 85 -11.54 -0.47 -3.48
CA TRP A 85 -11.60 -0.26 -4.92
C TRP A 85 -12.72 -1.06 -5.59
N TYR A 86 -12.89 -2.32 -5.25
CA TYR A 86 -13.96 -3.14 -5.83
C TYR A 86 -15.35 -2.59 -5.46
N THR A 87 -15.51 -2.11 -4.22
CA THR A 87 -16.76 -1.45 -3.79
C THR A 87 -17.02 -0.17 -4.58
N ILE A 88 -16.01 0.68 -4.77
CA ILE A 88 -16.12 1.90 -5.59
C ILE A 88 -16.52 1.54 -7.03
N ARG A 89 -15.92 0.51 -7.62
CA ARG A 89 -16.26 0.06 -8.96
C ARG A 89 -17.71 -0.44 -9.07
N LEU A 90 -18.18 -1.20 -8.08
CA LEU A 90 -19.58 -1.62 -8.03
C LEU A 90 -20.52 -0.42 -7.93
N MET A 91 -20.22 0.54 -7.06
CA MET A 91 -21.01 1.77 -6.94
C MET A 91 -21.01 2.61 -8.23
N GLN A 92 -19.88 2.63 -8.95
CA GLN A 92 -19.78 3.28 -10.25
C GLN A 92 -20.66 2.59 -11.31
N MET A 93 -20.70 1.26 -11.31
CA MET A 93 -21.54 0.50 -12.25
C MET A 93 -23.05 0.76 -12.07
N VAL A 94 -23.48 1.04 -10.84
CA VAL A 94 -24.90 1.38 -10.54
C VAL A 94 -25.17 2.90 -10.56
N GLY A 95 -24.18 3.72 -10.96
CA GLY A 95 -24.35 5.16 -11.12
C GLY A 95 -24.35 5.98 -9.81
N LEU A 96 -23.90 5.38 -8.70
CA LEU A 96 -23.80 6.07 -7.40
C LEU A 96 -22.51 6.86 -7.23
N VAL A 97 -21.46 6.52 -8.00
CA VAL A 97 -20.15 7.19 -7.98
C VAL A 97 -19.72 7.48 -9.41
N TRP A 98 -19.16 8.67 -9.64
CA TRP A 98 -18.63 9.12 -10.92
C TRP A 98 -17.31 9.85 -10.72
N ASP A 99 -16.61 10.18 -11.80
CA ASP A 99 -15.33 10.89 -11.81
C ASP A 99 -14.25 10.17 -10.96
N VAL A 100 -14.21 8.84 -11.07
CA VAL A 100 -13.25 8.00 -10.34
C VAL A 100 -11.86 8.18 -10.92
N GLN A 101 -10.94 8.74 -10.12
CA GLN A 101 -9.60 9.07 -10.56
C GLN A 101 -8.72 7.82 -10.71
N PRO A 102 -8.19 7.53 -11.91
CA PRO A 102 -7.30 6.41 -12.14
C PRO A 102 -5.88 6.71 -11.66
N VAL A 103 -5.05 5.68 -11.57
CA VAL A 103 -3.60 5.82 -11.43
C VAL A 103 -3.02 6.19 -12.81
N PRO A 104 -2.32 7.32 -12.97
CA PRO A 104 -1.74 7.72 -14.25
C PRO A 104 -0.58 6.81 -14.67
N ASP A 105 -0.38 6.64 -15.99
CA ASP A 105 0.71 5.81 -16.56
C ASP A 105 2.11 6.22 -16.08
N ARG A 106 2.32 7.52 -15.86
CA ARG A 106 3.59 8.04 -15.32
C ARG A 106 3.96 7.43 -13.96
N ILE A 107 2.99 7.06 -13.14
CA ILE A 107 3.22 6.43 -11.84
C ILE A 107 3.69 4.97 -12.02
N TYR A 108 3.14 4.26 -12.99
CA TYR A 108 3.63 2.92 -13.33
C TYR A 108 5.06 2.97 -13.92
N ALA A 109 5.34 3.93 -14.79
CA ALA A 109 6.68 4.14 -15.33
C ALA A 109 7.70 4.46 -14.23
N GLU A 110 7.33 5.30 -13.27
CA GLU A 110 8.16 5.61 -12.09
C GLU A 110 8.44 4.37 -11.22
N ALA A 111 7.44 3.51 -11.01
CA ALA A 111 7.63 2.27 -10.26
C ALA A 111 8.68 1.36 -10.91
N ILE A 112 8.67 1.27 -12.25
CA ILE A 112 9.66 0.51 -13.02
C ILE A 112 11.05 1.12 -12.85
N ALA A 113 11.19 2.43 -13.05
CA ALA A 113 12.45 3.14 -12.93
C ALA A 113 13.06 3.04 -11.52
N THR A 114 12.22 3.12 -10.48
CA THR A 114 12.66 2.95 -9.08
C THR A 114 13.19 1.53 -8.84
N ARG A 115 12.49 0.52 -9.35
CA ARG A 115 12.93 -0.88 -9.24
C ARG A 115 14.28 -1.11 -9.92
N GLU A 116 14.49 -0.53 -11.10
CA GLU A 116 15.75 -0.63 -11.85
C GLU A 116 16.90 0.03 -11.10
N ARG A 117 16.69 1.24 -10.55
CA ARG A 117 17.68 1.92 -9.70
C ARG A 117 18.09 1.06 -8.50
N HIS A 118 17.13 0.52 -7.77
CA HIS A 118 17.41 -0.34 -6.62
C HIS A 118 18.14 -1.63 -7.02
N ARG A 119 17.85 -2.18 -8.19
CA ARG A 119 18.56 -3.35 -8.73
C ARG A 119 20.02 -3.00 -9.06
N GLN A 120 20.26 -1.87 -9.71
CA GLN A 120 21.60 -1.41 -10.05
C GLN A 120 22.45 -1.17 -8.80
N HIS A 121 21.92 -0.46 -7.81
CA HIS A 121 22.62 -0.22 -6.54
C HIS A 121 22.99 -1.52 -5.83
N ARG A 122 22.09 -2.50 -5.82
CA ARG A 122 22.36 -3.81 -5.21
C ARG A 122 23.47 -4.56 -5.93
N ASN A 123 23.48 -4.52 -7.27
CA ASN A 123 24.51 -5.19 -8.05
C ASN A 123 25.90 -4.55 -7.84
N VAL A 124 25.97 -3.23 -7.74
CA VAL A 124 27.22 -2.52 -7.43
C VAL A 124 27.73 -2.90 -6.05
N SER A 125 26.88 -2.88 -5.01
CA SER A 125 27.30 -3.25 -3.66
C SER A 125 27.79 -4.69 -3.55
N VAL A 126 27.18 -5.62 -4.27
CA VAL A 126 27.64 -7.02 -4.33
C VAL A 126 29.03 -7.13 -4.96
N VAL A 127 29.30 -6.39 -6.05
CA VAL A 127 30.62 -6.37 -6.71
C VAL A 127 31.68 -5.79 -5.77
N ASP A 128 31.34 -4.73 -5.05
CA ASP A 128 32.27 -4.11 -4.07
C ASP A 128 32.58 -5.06 -2.90
N ASP A 129 31.60 -5.85 -2.45
CA ASP A 129 31.77 -6.81 -1.34
C ASP A 129 32.61 -8.05 -1.73
N ILE A 130 32.50 -8.54 -2.99
CA ILE A 130 33.27 -9.73 -3.45
C ILE A 130 34.70 -9.36 -3.86
N GLY A 131 34.98 -8.11 -4.20
CA GLY A 131 36.28 -7.64 -4.65
C GLY A 131 36.72 -8.29 -5.98
N PRO A 132 37.90 -7.93 -6.52
CA PRO A 132 38.37 -8.41 -7.81
C PRO A 132 38.64 -9.93 -7.84
N ILE A 133 39.03 -10.54 -6.74
CA ILE A 133 39.32 -11.99 -6.63
C ILE A 133 38.06 -12.85 -6.73
N GLY A 134 36.93 -12.35 -6.21
CA GLY A 134 35.63 -13.06 -6.27
C GLY A 134 35.02 -13.09 -7.67
N LEU A 135 35.35 -12.12 -8.51
CA LEU A 135 34.88 -12.05 -9.91
C LEU A 135 35.61 -13.04 -10.82
N GLU A 136 36.94 -13.26 -10.62
CA GLU A 136 37.71 -14.26 -11.39
C GLU A 136 37.21 -15.69 -11.14
N LEU A 137 36.81 -16.03 -9.91
CA LEU A 137 36.29 -17.36 -9.56
C LEU A 137 34.89 -17.63 -10.13
N ALA A 138 34.10 -16.61 -10.38
CA ALA A 138 32.74 -16.73 -10.95
C ALA A 138 32.73 -16.87 -12.48
N GLU A 139 33.83 -16.54 -13.17
CA GLU A 139 33.97 -16.71 -14.63
C GLU A 139 34.56 -18.11 -15.01
N GLU A 140 35.06 -18.88 -14.04
CA GLU A 140 35.62 -20.22 -14.26
C GLU A 140 34.62 -21.39 -14.06
N GLU A 141 33.37 -21.13 -13.62
CA GLU A 141 32.27 -22.10 -13.49
C GLU A 141 31.27 -21.99 -14.68
#